data_dc9fcde8158801556358864a4bd8bc9e
#
_entry.id   dc9fcde8158801556358864a4bd8bc9e
#
_cell.length_a   1.000
_cell.length_b   1.000
_cell.length_c   1.000
_cell.angle_alpha   90.00
_cell.angle_beta   90.00
_cell.angle_gamma   90.00
#
_symmetry.space_group_name_H-M   'P 1'
#
loop_
_entity.id
_entity.type
_entity.pdbx_description
1 polymer ?
#
loop_
_entity_poly.entity_id
_entity_poly.type
_entity_poly.pdbx_seq_one_letter_code
_entity_poly.pdbx_strand_id
1 'polypeptide(L)'
;MAHDRGRELLANELRDYVGGRADLDAKVLRAIGDPVARFTEDKLRILRAARMAARFGLTVDPATRHAARAMAPQVGAVSAERIAEELRKLFAHPTRARGLALLRELGLVEAVLPEVAPSVA
;
A
#
# COMPACT_ATOMS: atom_id res chain seq x y z
N MET A 1 -4.94 6.01 26.12
CA MET A 1 -4.54 4.62 25.88
C MET A 1 -3.74 4.50 24.60
N ALA A 2 -2.67 3.70 24.63
CA ALA A 2 -1.78 3.57 23.45
C ALA A 2 -2.50 3.02 22.22
N HIS A 3 -3.39 2.03 22.39
CA HIS A 3 -4.10 1.46 21.26
C HIS A 3 -5.14 2.40 20.65
N ASP A 4 -5.69 3.34 21.44
CA ASP A 4 -6.61 4.35 20.92
C ASP A 4 -5.87 5.32 20.00
N ARG A 5 -4.67 5.70 20.39
CA ARG A 5 -3.81 6.55 19.56
C ARG A 5 -3.42 5.83 18.28
N GLY A 6 -3.15 4.52 18.38
CA GLY A 6 -2.86 3.70 17.20
C GLY A 6 -4.01 3.68 16.21
N ARG A 7 -5.25 3.59 16.72
CA ARG A 7 -6.44 3.63 15.87
C ARG A 7 -6.60 4.97 15.18
N GLU A 8 -6.32 6.07 15.88
CA GLU A 8 -6.38 7.40 15.29
C GLU A 8 -5.36 7.56 14.17
N LEU A 9 -4.12 7.08 14.39
CA LEU A 9 -3.08 7.16 13.38
C LEU A 9 -3.45 6.34 12.15
N LEU A 10 -3.98 5.13 12.36
CA LEU A 10 -4.43 4.28 11.25
C LEU A 10 -5.59 4.90 10.49
N ALA A 11 -6.54 5.52 11.21
CA ALA A 11 -7.66 6.19 10.57
C ALA A 11 -7.19 7.36 9.72
N ASN A 12 -6.20 8.12 10.19
CA ASN A 12 -5.63 9.24 9.44
C ASN A 12 -4.92 8.76 8.17
N GLU A 13 -4.14 7.69 8.28
CA GLU A 13 -3.49 7.10 7.10
C GLU A 13 -4.53 6.59 6.10
N LEU A 14 -5.57 5.94 6.60
CA LEU A 14 -6.61 5.35 5.77
C LEU A 14 -7.38 6.40 4.97
N ARG A 15 -7.53 7.61 5.50
CA ARG A 15 -8.23 8.70 4.80
C ARG A 15 -7.61 9.04 3.45
N ASP A 16 -6.30 8.81 3.29
CA ASP A 16 -5.62 9.07 2.03
C ASP A 16 -5.99 8.06 0.95
N TYR A 17 -6.55 6.90 1.33
CA TYR A 17 -6.78 5.76 0.44
C TYR A 17 -8.23 5.33 0.35
N VAL A 18 -9.13 5.99 1.06
CA VAL A 18 -10.55 5.66 1.04
C VAL A 18 -11.32 6.93 0.72
N GLY A 19 -12.09 6.91 -0.37
CA GLY A 19 -12.79 8.07 -0.89
C GLY A 19 -14.03 8.45 -0.12
N GLY A 20 -14.25 7.87 1.05
CA GLY A 20 -15.37 8.17 1.90
C GLY A 20 -16.02 6.90 2.42
N ARG A 21 -17.16 7.08 3.09
CA ARG A 21 -17.85 5.97 3.73
C ARG A 21 -18.31 4.91 2.73
N ALA A 22 -18.73 5.34 1.55
CA ALA A 22 -19.19 4.40 0.53
C ALA A 22 -18.07 3.45 0.10
N ASP A 23 -16.85 3.96 -0.11
CA ASP A 23 -15.71 3.14 -0.46
C ASP A 23 -15.33 2.21 0.69
N LEU A 24 -15.41 2.68 1.92
CA LEU A 24 -15.11 1.88 3.09
C LEU A 24 -16.11 0.74 3.25
N ASP A 25 -17.39 1.02 3.07
CA ASP A 25 -18.45 0.02 3.16
C ASP A 25 -18.32 -1.02 2.05
N ALA A 26 -17.91 -0.61 0.86
CA ALA A 26 -17.65 -1.49 -0.27
C ALA A 26 -16.30 -2.20 -0.17
N LYS A 27 -15.48 -1.84 0.82
CA LYS A 27 -14.11 -2.35 1.03
C LYS A 27 -13.22 -2.10 -0.18
N VAL A 28 -13.25 -0.87 -0.67
CA VAL A 28 -12.45 -0.43 -1.82
C VAL A 28 -11.40 0.58 -1.37
N LEU A 29 -10.15 0.32 -1.75
CA LEU A 29 -9.07 1.28 -1.60
C LEU A 29 -8.92 2.06 -2.89
N ARG A 30 -9.07 3.37 -2.80
CA ARG A 30 -9.01 4.27 -3.95
C ARG A 30 -8.20 5.51 -3.56
N ALA A 31 -7.18 5.84 -4.36
CA ALA A 31 -6.41 7.04 -4.12
C ALA A 31 -7.32 8.28 -4.25
N ILE A 32 -7.16 9.21 -3.35
CA ILE A 32 -7.95 10.44 -3.35
C ILE A 32 -7.47 11.33 -4.49
N GLY A 33 -8.40 11.74 -5.37
CA GLY A 33 -8.07 12.52 -6.54
C GLY A 33 -7.45 11.68 -7.65
N ASP A 34 -6.50 12.25 -8.40
CA ASP A 34 -5.82 11.54 -9.46
C ASP A 34 -4.74 10.61 -8.88
N PRO A 35 -4.83 9.28 -9.10
CA PRO A 35 -3.86 8.34 -8.54
C PRO A 35 -2.42 8.63 -8.96
N VAL A 36 -2.18 8.96 -10.22
CA VAL A 36 -0.83 9.25 -10.69
C VAL A 36 -0.26 10.47 -9.97
N ALA A 37 -1.03 11.52 -9.82
CA ALA A 37 -0.60 12.73 -9.12
C ALA A 37 -0.27 12.41 -7.65
N ARG A 38 -1.12 11.64 -6.97
CA ARG A 38 -0.91 11.28 -5.58
C ARG A 38 0.36 10.45 -5.39
N PHE A 39 0.60 9.47 -6.26
CA PHE A 39 1.80 8.64 -6.16
C PHE A 39 3.05 9.39 -6.59
N THR A 40 2.92 10.39 -7.46
CA THR A 40 4.05 11.24 -7.84
C THR A 40 4.51 12.10 -6.67
N GLU A 41 3.59 12.59 -5.85
CA GLU A 41 3.91 13.36 -4.66
C GLU A 41 4.77 12.56 -3.67
N ASP A 42 4.43 11.30 -3.48
CA ASP A 42 5.19 10.41 -2.60
C ASP A 42 5.01 8.97 -3.08
N LYS A 43 6.04 8.42 -3.68
CA LYS A 43 6.02 7.09 -4.27
C LYS A 43 5.84 5.99 -3.23
N LEU A 44 6.20 6.25 -1.98
CA LEU A 44 5.99 5.29 -0.89
C LEU A 44 4.50 5.03 -0.65
N ARG A 45 3.62 5.93 -1.08
CA ARG A 45 2.17 5.73 -0.98
C ARG A 45 1.71 4.46 -1.70
N ILE A 46 2.43 4.04 -2.76
CA ILE A 46 2.10 2.80 -3.46
C ILE A 46 2.28 1.61 -2.52
N LEU A 47 3.39 1.59 -1.78
CA LEU A 47 3.67 0.53 -0.83
C LEU A 47 2.70 0.58 0.36
N ARG A 48 2.36 1.78 0.82
CA ARG A 48 1.36 1.97 1.87
C ARG A 48 -0.01 1.50 1.44
N ALA A 49 -0.37 1.69 0.17
CA ALA A 49 -1.64 1.20 -0.36
C ALA A 49 -1.73 -0.32 -0.22
N ALA A 50 -0.64 -1.04 -0.54
CA ALA A 50 -0.59 -2.49 -0.37
C ALA A 50 -0.79 -2.87 1.11
N ARG A 51 -0.11 -2.18 2.02
CA ARG A 51 -0.23 -2.43 3.45
C ARG A 51 -1.66 -2.19 3.95
N MET A 52 -2.24 -1.07 3.57
CA MET A 52 -3.61 -0.72 3.99
C MET A 52 -4.64 -1.69 3.44
N ALA A 53 -4.53 -2.05 2.17
CA ALA A 53 -5.46 -3.00 1.56
C ALA A 53 -5.38 -4.36 2.26
N ALA A 54 -4.17 -4.80 2.62
CA ALA A 54 -4.00 -6.06 3.34
C ALA A 54 -4.63 -5.99 4.72
N ARG A 55 -4.31 -4.92 5.47
CA ARG A 55 -4.74 -4.79 6.84
C ARG A 55 -6.26 -4.70 7.01
N PHE A 56 -6.92 -4.00 6.09
CA PHE A 56 -8.36 -3.76 6.20
C PHE A 56 -9.19 -4.60 5.22
N GLY A 57 -8.57 -5.52 4.51
CA GLY A 57 -9.27 -6.39 3.58
C GLY A 57 -9.89 -5.64 2.41
N LEU A 58 -9.20 -4.62 1.92
CA LEU A 58 -9.72 -3.79 0.84
C LEU A 58 -9.29 -4.31 -0.52
N THR A 59 -10.14 -4.10 -1.52
CA THR A 59 -9.80 -4.34 -2.92
C THR A 59 -9.32 -3.03 -3.52
N VAL A 60 -8.23 -3.07 -4.27
CA VAL A 60 -7.69 -1.86 -4.89
C VAL A 60 -8.50 -1.53 -6.14
N ASP A 61 -8.98 -0.28 -6.20
CA ASP A 61 -9.72 0.26 -7.33
C ASP A 61 -8.91 0.10 -8.63
N PRO A 62 -9.54 -0.24 -9.78
CA PRO A 62 -8.80 -0.46 -11.02
C PRO A 62 -7.92 0.70 -11.47
N ALA A 63 -8.39 1.93 -11.37
CA ALA A 63 -7.60 3.11 -11.75
C ALA A 63 -6.39 3.28 -10.83
N THR A 64 -6.60 3.08 -9.53
CA THR A 64 -5.53 3.14 -8.53
C THR A 64 -4.51 2.02 -8.77
N ARG A 65 -4.99 0.81 -9.03
CA ARG A 65 -4.12 -0.32 -9.33
C ARG A 65 -3.29 -0.08 -10.59
N HIS A 66 -3.91 0.43 -11.65
CA HIS A 66 -3.22 0.72 -12.90
C HIS A 66 -2.09 1.73 -12.68
N ALA A 67 -2.38 2.82 -11.98
CA ALA A 67 -1.38 3.84 -11.66
C ALA A 67 -0.26 3.27 -10.80
N ALA A 68 -0.61 2.45 -9.80
CA ALA A 68 0.38 1.83 -8.91
C ALA A 68 1.33 0.93 -9.70
N ARG A 69 0.80 0.08 -10.57
CA ARG A 69 1.62 -0.82 -11.39
C ARG A 69 2.54 -0.06 -12.32
N ALA A 70 2.02 1.01 -12.93
CA ALA A 70 2.83 1.82 -13.85
C ALA A 70 3.98 2.51 -13.12
N MET A 71 3.78 2.92 -11.88
CA MET A 71 4.77 3.67 -11.11
C MET A 71 5.58 2.81 -10.12
N ALA A 72 5.23 1.53 -9.96
CA ALA A 72 5.90 0.65 -8.98
C ALA A 72 7.43 0.63 -9.12
N PRO A 73 8.02 0.60 -10.32
CA PRO A 73 9.48 0.62 -10.44
C PRO A 73 10.13 1.84 -9.79
N GLN A 74 9.42 2.95 -9.68
CA GLN A 74 9.95 4.18 -9.09
C GLN A 74 10.05 4.11 -7.58
N VAL A 75 9.36 3.17 -6.93
CA VAL A 75 9.42 3.01 -5.48
C VAL A 75 10.83 2.65 -5.02
N GLY A 76 11.59 1.95 -5.85
CA GLY A 76 12.98 1.61 -5.53
C GLY A 76 13.89 2.82 -5.32
N ALA A 77 13.51 3.99 -5.83
CA ALA A 77 14.27 5.23 -5.64
C ALA A 77 14.01 5.90 -4.29
N VAL A 78 12.98 5.45 -3.56
CA VAL A 78 12.68 5.95 -2.22
C VAL A 78 13.76 5.41 -1.26
N SER A 79 14.01 6.15 -0.17
CA SER A 79 14.96 5.75 0.86
C SER A 79 14.74 4.29 1.29
N ALA A 80 15.83 3.51 1.34
CA ALA A 80 15.79 2.13 1.78
C ALA A 80 15.23 2.00 3.20
N GLU A 81 15.49 2.98 4.06
CA GLU A 81 14.98 2.98 5.42
C GLU A 81 13.46 3.11 5.46
N ARG A 82 12.90 3.96 4.62
CA ARG A 82 11.45 4.15 4.54
C ARG A 82 10.78 2.89 4.00
N ILE A 83 11.36 2.29 2.96
CA ILE A 83 10.86 1.04 2.39
C ILE A 83 10.89 -0.07 3.45
N ALA A 84 12.02 -0.23 4.13
CA ALA A 84 12.17 -1.27 5.14
C ALA A 84 11.16 -1.11 6.28
N GLU A 85 10.90 0.12 6.70
CA GLU A 85 9.94 0.39 7.75
C GLU A 85 8.53 -0.02 7.34
N GLU A 86 8.12 0.30 6.12
CA GLU A 86 6.80 -0.10 5.62
C GLU A 86 6.69 -1.61 5.47
N LEU A 87 7.74 -2.27 4.99
CA LEU A 87 7.76 -3.73 4.88
C LEU A 87 7.66 -4.40 6.25
N ARG A 88 8.34 -3.85 7.26
CA ARG A 88 8.24 -4.38 8.63
C ARG A 88 6.81 -4.31 9.14
N LYS A 89 6.13 -3.19 8.92
CA LYS A 89 4.72 -3.04 9.32
C LYS A 89 3.83 -4.03 8.61
N LEU A 90 4.07 -4.25 7.32
CA LEU A 90 3.28 -5.16 6.50
C LEU A 90 3.46 -6.60 6.95
N PHE A 91 4.71 -7.05 7.14
CA PHE A 91 5.01 -8.44 7.46
C PHE A 91 4.84 -8.79 8.94
N ALA A 92 4.84 -7.80 9.82
CA ALA A 92 4.60 -8.02 11.25
C ALA A 92 3.13 -8.28 11.57
N HIS A 93 2.22 -7.90 10.68
CA HIS A 93 0.79 -8.05 10.90
C HIS A 93 0.30 -9.45 10.50
N PRO A 94 -0.73 -10.00 11.16
CA PRO A 94 -1.31 -11.29 10.77
C PRO A 94 -1.78 -11.36 9.31
N THR A 95 -2.07 -10.23 8.68
CA THR A 95 -2.49 -10.17 7.27
C THR A 95 -1.31 -10.20 6.29
N ARG A 96 -0.13 -10.61 6.71
CA ARG A 96 1.08 -10.57 5.88
C ARG A 96 0.99 -11.39 4.59
N ALA A 97 0.26 -12.50 4.60
CA ALA A 97 0.08 -13.31 3.38
C ALA A 97 -0.68 -12.50 2.32
N ARG A 98 -1.73 -11.81 2.72
CA ARG A 98 -2.48 -10.91 1.86
C ARG A 98 -1.60 -9.75 1.42
N GLY A 99 -0.75 -9.25 2.34
CA GLY A 99 0.21 -8.19 2.03
C GLY A 99 1.16 -8.58 0.92
N LEU A 100 1.72 -9.79 0.97
CA LEU A 100 2.60 -10.29 -0.08
C LEU A 100 1.86 -10.42 -1.40
N ALA A 101 0.63 -10.92 -1.37
CA ALA A 101 -0.19 -11.02 -2.58
C ALA A 101 -0.43 -9.65 -3.21
N LEU A 102 -0.65 -8.62 -2.38
CA LEU A 102 -0.84 -7.25 -2.88
C LEU A 102 0.45 -6.65 -3.43
N LEU A 103 1.60 -6.97 -2.84
CA LEU A 103 2.89 -6.54 -3.41
C LEU A 103 3.04 -7.07 -4.83
N ARG A 104 2.66 -8.33 -5.06
CA ARG A 104 2.67 -8.92 -6.40
C ARG A 104 1.66 -8.24 -7.31
N GLU A 105 0.44 -8.08 -6.83
CA GLU A 105 -0.64 -7.47 -7.62
C GLU A 105 -0.28 -6.06 -8.10
N LEU A 106 0.39 -5.29 -7.25
CA LEU A 106 0.78 -3.91 -7.58
C LEU A 106 2.15 -3.81 -8.26
N GLY A 107 2.80 -4.94 -8.54
CA GLY A 107 4.09 -4.93 -9.23
C GLY A 107 5.24 -4.44 -8.36
N LEU A 108 5.11 -4.53 -7.05
CA LEU A 108 6.08 -3.98 -6.11
C LEU A 108 7.20 -4.94 -5.74
N VAL A 109 7.03 -6.25 -5.96
CA VAL A 109 8.02 -7.23 -5.50
C VAL A 109 9.40 -6.94 -6.08
N GLU A 110 9.50 -6.71 -7.39
CA GLU A 110 10.78 -6.42 -8.03
C GLU A 110 11.38 -5.10 -7.59
N ALA A 111 10.53 -4.13 -7.22
CA ALA A 111 11.01 -2.81 -6.80
C ALA A 111 11.54 -2.79 -5.37
N VAL A 112 10.89 -3.54 -4.46
CA VAL A 112 11.21 -3.47 -3.03
C VAL A 112 11.91 -4.72 -2.50
N LEU A 113 11.80 -5.84 -3.19
CA LEU A 113 12.42 -7.12 -2.82
C LEU A 113 13.09 -7.77 -4.04
N PRO A 114 14.00 -7.04 -4.71
CA PRO A 114 14.60 -7.55 -5.97
C PRO A 114 15.35 -8.87 -5.79
N GLU A 115 15.93 -9.10 -4.61
CA GLU A 115 16.69 -10.32 -4.33
C GLU A 115 15.83 -11.55 -4.22
N VAL A 116 14.56 -11.40 -3.85
CA VAL A 116 13.64 -12.52 -3.68
C VAL A 116 12.64 -12.62 -4.82
N ALA A 117 12.61 -11.67 -5.75
CA ALA A 117 11.65 -11.68 -6.86
C ALA A 117 11.68 -12.98 -7.67
N PRO A 118 12.84 -13.53 -8.06
CA PRO A 118 12.88 -14.79 -8.79
C PRO A 118 12.31 -15.97 -7.99
N SER A 119 12.44 -15.96 -6.68
CA SER A 119 11.91 -17.01 -5.82
C SER A 119 10.41 -16.90 -5.62
N VAL A 120 9.88 -15.68 -5.74
CA VAL A 120 8.46 -15.39 -5.52
C VAL A 120 7.65 -15.63 -6.78
N ALA A 121 8.27 -15.46 -7.92
CA ALA A 121 7.63 -15.71 -9.20
C ALA A 121 7.35 -17.18 -9.39
#